data_ea5ce4d125833748e51fd4b03736d90b
#
_entry.id   ea5ce4d125833748e51fd4b03736d90b
#
_cell.length_a   1.000
_cell.length_b   1.000
_cell.length_c   1.000
_cell.angle_alpha   90.00
_cell.angle_beta   90.00
_cell.angle_gamma   90.00
#
_symmetry.space_group_name_H-M   'P 1'
#
loop_
_entity.id
_entity.type
_entity.pdbx_description
1 polymer ?
#
loop_
_entity_poly.entity_id
_entity_poly.type
_entity_poly.pdbx_seq_one_letter_code
_entity_poly.pdbx_strand_id
1 'polypeptide(L)'
;SLVGSEMCIRDRNKTEIREEYGDEKFMLWRRSYATPPPEIDPNDQYAQNNDPRYAGDPVPEAECLANVVERVKPYFESAIEPELKAGKTVLIAAHGNSLRAIVKMLDNLSEEEIAKVNIPTAIPLLYELDENFKPIKPRGEYLDPEAAAAGAAAVAAQGQK
;
A
#
# COMPACT_ATOMS: atom_id res chain seq x y z
N SER A 1 -9.41 -8.56 8.25
CA SER A 1 -8.31 -9.08 7.45
C SER A 1 -8.22 -8.23 6.20
N LEU A 2 -7.10 -7.53 6.04
CA LEU A 2 -6.80 -6.79 4.84
C LEU A 2 -6.38 -7.80 3.78
N VAL A 3 -7.35 -8.38 3.11
CA VAL A 3 -7.10 -9.22 1.95
C VAL A 3 -6.80 -8.26 0.82
N GLY A 4 -5.51 -8.05 0.58
CA GLY A 4 -5.13 -7.14 -0.46
C GLY A 4 -5.00 -7.83 -1.78
N SER A 5 -5.72 -7.38 -2.77
CA SER A 5 -5.29 -7.40 -4.15
C SER A 5 -4.04 -6.52 -4.35
N GLU A 6 -3.36 -6.26 -3.26
CA GLU A 6 -2.20 -5.40 -3.12
C GLU A 6 -0.97 -5.90 -3.84
N MET A 7 -0.99 -7.13 -4.20
CA MET A 7 0.10 -7.75 -4.90
C MET A 7 -0.04 -7.44 -6.37
N CYS A 8 0.70 -6.40 -6.73
CA CYS A 8 1.23 -6.36 -8.07
C CYS A 8 0.23 -6.71 -9.14
N ILE A 9 -0.55 -5.78 -9.60
CA ILE A 9 -1.30 -6.03 -10.83
C ILE A 9 -1.64 -7.54 -10.92
N ARG A 10 -2.34 -8.05 -9.88
CA ARG A 10 -2.99 -9.34 -9.83
C ARG A 10 -2.14 -10.58 -9.82
N ASP A 11 -1.20 -10.63 -8.90
CA ASP A 11 -0.35 -11.82 -8.75
C ASP A 11 0.41 -12.25 -10.01
N ARG A 12 0.25 -11.49 -11.11
CA ARG A 12 1.02 -11.66 -12.33
C ARG A 12 2.39 -11.02 -12.21
N ASN A 13 3.35 -11.59 -12.90
CA ASN A 13 4.71 -11.06 -12.96
C ASN A 13 4.71 -9.63 -13.55
N LYS A 14 5.36 -8.69 -12.86
CA LYS A 14 5.44 -7.30 -13.29
C LYS A 14 6.04 -7.12 -14.68
N THR A 15 7.00 -7.98 -15.05
CA THR A 15 7.63 -7.96 -16.37
C THR A 15 6.64 -8.38 -17.46
N GLU A 16 5.86 -9.45 -17.22
CA GLU A 16 4.83 -9.91 -18.16
C GLU A 16 3.77 -8.86 -18.43
N ILE A 17 3.27 -8.20 -17.37
CA ILE A 17 2.28 -7.11 -17.51
C ILE A 17 2.86 -5.95 -18.30
N ARG A 18 4.13 -5.60 -18.06
CA ARG A 18 4.81 -4.53 -18.77
C ARG A 18 4.99 -4.86 -20.27
N GLU A 19 5.33 -6.10 -20.58
CA GLU A 19 5.46 -6.60 -21.95
C GLU A 19 4.11 -6.62 -22.68
N GLU A 20 3.03 -7.03 -21.99
CA GLU A 20 1.69 -7.15 -22.56
C GLU A 20 1.00 -5.79 -22.80
N TYR A 21 1.10 -4.86 -21.83
CA TYR A 21 0.34 -3.61 -21.85
C TYR A 21 1.19 -2.35 -22.12
N GLY A 22 2.51 -2.49 -22.14
CA GLY A 22 3.45 -1.39 -22.34
C GLY A 22 3.77 -0.61 -21.07
N ASP A 23 4.87 0.15 -21.12
CA ASP A 23 5.43 0.90 -20.00
C ASP A 23 4.46 1.92 -19.42
N GLU A 24 3.75 2.63 -20.28
CA GLU A 24 2.84 3.72 -19.87
C GLU A 24 1.71 3.19 -18.98
N LYS A 25 0.99 2.16 -19.43
CA LYS A 25 -0.10 1.55 -18.67
C LYS A 25 0.42 0.87 -17.41
N PHE A 26 1.53 0.14 -17.51
CA PHE A 26 2.17 -0.49 -16.37
C PHE A 26 2.51 0.52 -15.26
N MET A 27 3.12 1.65 -15.62
CA MET A 27 3.47 2.69 -14.64
C MET A 27 2.22 3.39 -14.10
N LEU A 28 1.20 3.61 -14.91
CA LEU A 28 -0.08 4.17 -14.49
C LEU A 28 -0.72 3.30 -13.40
N TRP A 29 -0.91 2.01 -13.63
CA TRP A 29 -1.50 1.09 -12.65
C TRP A 29 -0.66 0.90 -11.40
N ARG A 30 0.66 0.96 -11.55
CA ARG A 30 1.59 0.78 -10.44
C ARG A 30 1.70 2.00 -9.54
N ARG A 31 1.55 3.21 -10.07
CA ARG A 31 1.90 4.45 -9.40
C ARG A 31 0.77 5.42 -9.21
N SER A 32 -0.25 5.38 -10.06
CA SER A 32 -1.41 6.23 -9.93
C SER A 32 -2.12 6.01 -8.59
N TYR A 33 -2.65 7.09 -8.04
CA TYR A 33 -3.47 7.04 -6.84
C TYR A 33 -4.86 6.48 -7.14
N ALA A 34 -5.49 6.94 -8.23
CA ALA A 34 -6.91 6.72 -8.51
C ALA A 34 -7.19 5.76 -9.69
N THR A 35 -6.17 5.28 -10.40
CA THR A 35 -6.38 4.42 -11.57
C THR A 35 -6.17 2.96 -11.21
N PRO A 36 -7.23 2.13 -11.10
CA PRO A 36 -7.10 0.71 -10.85
C PRO A 36 -6.56 -0.02 -12.09
N PRO A 37 -5.92 -1.19 -11.91
CA PRO A 37 -5.66 -2.10 -13.02
C PRO A 37 -6.99 -2.67 -13.55
N PRO A 38 -6.98 -3.36 -14.71
CA PRO A 38 -8.18 -4.06 -15.19
C PRO A 38 -8.68 -5.09 -14.18
N GLU A 39 -9.96 -5.33 -14.10
CA GLU A 39 -10.59 -6.35 -13.22
C GLU A 39 -10.07 -7.77 -13.53
N ILE A 40 -10.02 -8.65 -12.52
CA ILE A 40 -9.62 -10.03 -12.73
C ILE A 40 -10.75 -10.82 -13.37
N ASP A 41 -10.44 -11.68 -14.33
CA ASP A 41 -11.42 -12.66 -14.79
C ASP A 41 -11.78 -13.57 -13.59
N PRO A 42 -13.08 -13.69 -13.24
CA PRO A 42 -13.50 -14.56 -12.14
C PRO A 42 -13.09 -16.03 -12.30
N ASN A 43 -12.74 -16.44 -13.52
CA ASN A 43 -12.27 -17.79 -13.82
C ASN A 43 -10.75 -17.91 -13.84
N ASP A 44 -10.02 -16.81 -13.61
CA ASP A 44 -8.56 -16.86 -13.51
C ASP A 44 -8.13 -17.70 -12.30
N GLN A 45 -7.03 -18.45 -12.46
CA GLN A 45 -6.51 -19.31 -11.40
C GLN A 45 -6.09 -18.52 -10.14
N TYR A 46 -5.85 -17.23 -10.27
CA TYR A 46 -5.52 -16.31 -9.17
C TYR A 46 -6.73 -15.55 -8.64
N ALA A 47 -7.92 -15.76 -9.20
CA ALA A 47 -9.14 -15.15 -8.69
C ALA A 47 -9.46 -15.70 -7.29
N GLN A 48 -9.56 -14.80 -6.32
CA GLN A 48 -9.78 -15.16 -4.91
C GLN A 48 -11.24 -15.33 -4.55
N ASN A 49 -12.17 -15.06 -5.47
CA ASN A 49 -13.62 -15.14 -5.27
C ASN A 49 -14.07 -16.55 -4.87
N ASN A 50 -13.33 -17.56 -5.30
CA ASN A 50 -13.61 -18.98 -5.02
C ASN A 50 -12.72 -19.56 -3.89
N ASP A 51 -11.88 -18.76 -3.27
CA ASP A 51 -11.01 -19.21 -2.18
C ASP A 51 -11.82 -19.32 -0.88
N PRO A 52 -11.92 -20.51 -0.27
CA PRO A 52 -12.69 -20.72 0.96
C PRO A 52 -12.18 -19.91 2.15
N ARG A 53 -10.95 -19.41 2.11
CA ARG A 53 -10.39 -18.54 3.15
C ARG A 53 -11.06 -17.17 3.19
N TYR A 54 -11.71 -16.77 2.09
CA TYR A 54 -12.40 -15.49 1.95
C TYR A 54 -13.91 -15.65 1.80
N ALA A 55 -14.43 -16.83 2.09
CA ALA A 55 -15.86 -17.11 2.00
C ALA A 55 -16.67 -16.15 2.91
N GLY A 56 -17.50 -15.31 2.29
CA GLY A 56 -18.30 -14.31 2.98
C GLY A 56 -17.70 -12.91 3.06
N ASP A 57 -16.43 -12.74 2.70
CA ASP A 57 -15.79 -11.43 2.61
C ASP A 57 -15.86 -10.89 1.16
N PRO A 58 -16.11 -9.58 0.97
CA PRO A 58 -16.01 -8.98 -0.34
C PRO A 58 -14.55 -8.99 -0.82
N VAL A 59 -14.30 -9.67 -1.93
CA VAL A 59 -12.98 -9.69 -2.56
C VAL A 59 -12.98 -8.68 -3.71
N PRO A 60 -12.15 -7.63 -3.66
CA PRO A 60 -12.08 -6.65 -4.74
C PRO A 60 -11.55 -7.29 -6.03
N GLU A 61 -12.21 -7.05 -7.14
CA GLU A 61 -11.76 -7.51 -8.46
C GLU A 61 -10.62 -6.66 -9.00
N ALA A 62 -10.53 -5.40 -8.58
CA ALA A 62 -9.41 -4.48 -8.81
C ALA A 62 -9.37 -3.42 -7.72
N GLU A 63 -8.18 -2.98 -7.32
CA GLU A 63 -8.00 -1.87 -6.38
C GLU A 63 -6.90 -0.92 -6.85
N CYS A 64 -7.14 0.37 -6.69
CA CYS A 64 -6.10 1.41 -6.70
C CYS A 64 -5.81 1.87 -5.26
N LEU A 65 -4.81 2.72 -5.09
CA LEU A 65 -4.45 3.20 -3.75
C LEU A 65 -5.56 4.01 -3.08
N ALA A 66 -6.44 4.67 -3.86
CA ALA A 66 -7.59 5.39 -3.32
C ALA A 66 -8.55 4.43 -2.60
N ASN A 67 -8.86 3.27 -3.19
CA ASN A 67 -9.71 2.26 -2.57
C ASN A 67 -9.07 1.71 -1.28
N VAL A 68 -7.74 1.53 -1.29
CA VAL A 68 -7.01 1.11 -0.08
C VAL A 68 -7.13 2.17 1.02
N VAL A 69 -7.03 3.46 0.69
CA VAL A 69 -7.21 4.56 1.68
C VAL A 69 -8.63 4.55 2.26
N GLU A 70 -9.66 4.44 1.41
CA GLU A 70 -11.06 4.37 1.86
C GLU A 70 -11.31 3.21 2.82
N ARG A 71 -10.69 2.07 2.58
CA ARG A 71 -10.81 0.86 3.39
C ARG A 71 -10.01 0.92 4.69
N VAL A 72 -8.80 1.50 4.65
CA VAL A 72 -7.89 1.60 5.79
C VAL A 72 -8.34 2.68 6.78
N LYS A 73 -8.87 3.81 6.27
CA LYS A 73 -9.22 4.98 7.08
C LYS A 73 -10.18 4.66 8.23
N PRO A 74 -11.34 4.01 8.02
CA PRO A 74 -12.26 3.68 9.13
C PRO A 74 -11.62 2.80 10.20
N TYR A 75 -10.78 1.85 9.80
CA TYR A 75 -10.07 1.00 10.73
C TYR A 75 -9.02 1.77 11.52
N PHE A 76 -8.29 2.66 10.87
CA PHE A 76 -7.32 3.53 11.54
C PHE A 76 -8.01 4.38 12.61
N GLU A 77 -9.11 5.06 12.26
CA GLU A 77 -9.85 5.94 13.15
C GLU A 77 -10.53 5.18 14.33
N SER A 78 -11.03 3.97 14.08
CA SER A 78 -11.78 3.21 15.09
C SER A 78 -10.93 2.30 15.98
N ALA A 79 -9.80 1.80 15.47
CA ALA A 79 -8.98 0.83 16.18
C ALA A 79 -7.59 1.34 16.56
N ILE A 80 -6.93 2.12 15.69
CA ILE A 80 -5.55 2.56 15.90
C ILE A 80 -5.50 3.87 16.68
N GLU A 81 -6.26 4.88 16.27
CA GLU A 81 -6.27 6.17 16.98
C GLU A 81 -6.61 6.08 18.49
N PRO A 82 -7.59 5.28 18.94
CA PRO A 82 -7.88 5.16 20.35
C PRO A 82 -6.70 4.62 21.17
N GLU A 83 -5.93 3.68 20.59
CA GLU A 83 -4.75 3.14 21.24
C GLU A 83 -3.62 4.19 21.34
N LEU A 84 -3.44 4.98 20.29
CA LEU A 84 -2.50 6.11 20.30
C LEU A 84 -2.93 7.19 21.28
N LYS A 85 -4.24 7.52 21.36
CA LYS A 85 -4.82 8.46 22.36
C LYS A 85 -4.60 8.00 23.79
N ALA A 86 -4.57 6.69 24.01
CA ALA A 86 -4.25 6.10 25.29
C ALA A 86 -2.74 6.11 25.64
N GLY A 87 -1.90 6.73 24.80
CA GLY A 87 -0.46 6.83 24.99
C GLY A 87 0.32 5.56 24.67
N LYS A 88 -0.29 4.63 23.94
CA LYS A 88 0.37 3.38 23.56
C LYS A 88 1.22 3.54 22.30
N THR A 89 2.29 2.76 22.21
CA THR A 89 3.01 2.53 20.97
C THR A 89 2.31 1.43 20.18
N VAL A 90 1.93 1.74 18.94
CA VAL A 90 1.22 0.81 18.05
C VAL A 90 2.16 0.34 16.96
N LEU A 91 2.34 -0.97 16.82
CA LEU A 91 3.07 -1.58 15.71
C LEU A 91 2.09 -2.02 14.62
N ILE A 92 2.28 -1.52 13.40
CA ILE A 92 1.47 -1.88 12.24
C ILE A 92 2.35 -2.69 11.27
N ALA A 93 2.05 -3.97 11.13
CA ALA A 93 2.66 -4.84 10.13
C ALA A 93 1.66 -5.10 9.00
N ALA A 94 1.95 -4.58 7.81
CA ALA A 94 1.03 -4.66 6.68
C ALA A 94 1.79 -4.64 5.34
N HIS A 95 1.08 -4.88 4.26
CA HIS A 95 1.62 -4.76 2.91
C HIS A 95 1.99 -3.30 2.58
N GLY A 96 2.96 -3.13 1.65
CA GLY A 96 3.47 -1.81 1.28
C GLY A 96 2.40 -0.81 0.83
N ASN A 97 1.35 -1.23 0.13
CA ASN A 97 0.28 -0.32 -0.28
C ASN A 97 -0.62 0.11 0.90
N SER A 98 -0.93 -0.77 1.84
CA SER A 98 -1.63 -0.39 3.08
C SER A 98 -0.81 0.60 3.89
N LEU A 99 0.51 0.38 4.00
CA LEU A 99 1.41 1.33 4.66
C LEU A 99 1.49 2.66 3.90
N ARG A 100 1.53 2.64 2.56
CA ARG A 100 1.47 3.87 1.74
C ARG A 100 0.16 4.65 1.95
N ALA A 101 -0.97 3.96 2.10
CA ALA A 101 -2.23 4.60 2.42
C ALA A 101 -2.17 5.32 3.77
N ILE A 102 -1.60 4.69 4.80
CA ILE A 102 -1.40 5.30 6.13
C ILE A 102 -0.46 6.49 6.05
N VAL A 103 0.68 6.36 5.36
CA VAL A 103 1.63 7.47 5.15
C VAL A 103 0.97 8.64 4.43
N LYS A 104 0.15 8.37 3.38
CA LYS A 104 -0.61 9.42 2.69
C LYS A 104 -1.55 10.15 3.63
N MET A 105 -2.25 9.43 4.51
CA MET A 105 -3.18 10.02 5.47
C MET A 105 -2.45 10.86 6.53
N LEU A 106 -1.40 10.33 7.14
CA LEU A 106 -0.64 11.00 8.19
C LEU A 106 0.04 12.28 7.71
N ASP A 107 0.73 12.22 6.58
CA ASP A 107 1.47 13.35 6.01
C ASP A 107 0.62 14.24 5.08
N ASN A 108 -0.64 13.90 4.87
CA ASN A 108 -1.56 14.60 3.95
C ASN A 108 -0.94 14.79 2.54
N LEU A 109 -0.36 13.73 1.98
CA LEU A 109 0.34 13.79 0.70
C LEU A 109 -0.60 13.99 -0.47
N SER A 110 -0.14 14.72 -1.49
CA SER A 110 -0.81 14.78 -2.78
C SER A 110 -0.76 13.43 -3.53
N GLU A 111 -1.49 13.31 -4.62
CA GLU A 111 -1.45 12.13 -5.48
C GLU A 111 -0.09 11.95 -6.14
N GLU A 112 0.54 13.04 -6.55
CA GLU A 112 1.87 13.05 -7.16
C GLU A 112 2.96 12.68 -6.15
N GLU A 113 2.80 13.11 -4.89
CA GLU A 113 3.74 12.79 -3.83
C GLU A 113 3.68 11.33 -3.44
N ILE A 114 2.47 10.77 -3.22
CA ILE A 114 2.32 9.37 -2.84
C ILE A 114 2.76 8.41 -3.95
N ALA A 115 2.64 8.81 -5.21
CA ALA A 115 3.13 8.04 -6.35
C ALA A 115 4.64 7.77 -6.29
N LYS A 116 5.40 8.66 -5.66
CA LYS A 116 6.86 8.57 -5.50
C LYS A 116 7.30 7.81 -4.25
N VAL A 117 6.38 7.54 -3.32
CA VAL A 117 6.71 6.86 -2.07
C VAL A 117 6.93 5.37 -2.30
N ASN A 118 8.10 4.88 -1.91
CA ASN A 118 8.45 3.47 -1.84
C ASN A 118 8.76 3.12 -0.38
N ILE A 119 8.07 2.11 0.14
CA ILE A 119 8.29 1.62 1.49
C ILE A 119 9.11 0.32 1.38
N PRO A 120 10.33 0.28 1.91
CA PRO A 120 11.15 -0.93 1.89
C PRO A 120 10.56 -2.00 2.81
N THR A 121 10.74 -3.26 2.42
CA THR A 121 10.27 -4.39 3.22
C THR A 121 11.16 -4.59 4.45
N ALA A 122 10.55 -4.89 5.59
CA ALA A 122 11.20 -5.24 6.86
C ALA A 122 12.07 -4.14 7.50
N ILE A 123 11.98 -2.90 7.06
CA ILE A 123 12.64 -1.76 7.72
C ILE A 123 11.58 -0.96 8.46
N PRO A 124 11.66 -0.86 9.81
CA PRO A 124 10.68 -0.11 10.58
C PRO A 124 10.71 1.38 10.26
N LEU A 125 9.52 1.95 10.04
CA LEU A 125 9.29 3.37 9.87
C LEU A 125 8.56 3.89 11.11
N LEU A 126 9.23 4.75 11.88
CA LEU A 126 8.70 5.34 13.09
C LEU A 126 7.99 6.65 12.77
N TYR A 127 6.78 6.82 13.29
CA TYR A 127 6.05 8.07 13.34
C TYR A 127 5.83 8.49 14.79
N GLU A 128 6.25 9.69 15.12
CA GLU A 128 5.84 10.39 16.33
C GLU A 128 4.78 11.42 15.94
N LEU A 129 3.65 11.40 16.64
CA LEU A 129 2.48 12.23 16.34
C LEU A 129 2.27 13.25 17.46
N ASP A 130 1.83 14.44 17.09
CA ASP A 130 1.39 15.46 18.04
C ASP A 130 -0.03 15.17 18.57
N GLU A 131 -0.56 16.04 19.42
CA GLU A 131 -1.89 15.95 20.00
C GLU A 131 -3.04 15.98 18.95
N ASN A 132 -2.76 16.45 17.73
CA ASN A 132 -3.69 16.50 16.61
C ASN A 132 -3.45 15.35 15.61
N PHE A 133 -2.71 14.32 15.98
CA PHE A 133 -2.30 13.19 15.12
C PHE A 133 -1.50 13.60 13.86
N LYS A 134 -0.84 14.75 13.90
CA LYS A 134 0.07 15.17 12.83
C LYS A 134 1.48 14.67 13.14
N PRO A 135 2.21 14.18 12.13
CA PRO A 135 3.60 13.81 12.28
C PRO A 135 4.45 14.99 12.76
N ILE A 136 5.20 14.78 13.86
CA ILE A 136 6.20 15.76 14.36
C ILE A 136 7.30 15.92 13.32
N LYS A 137 7.73 14.79 12.72
CA LYS A 137 8.69 14.76 11.61
C LYS A 137 7.95 14.29 10.35
N PRO A 138 7.85 15.13 9.31
CA PRO A 138 7.27 14.73 8.03
C PRO A 138 7.96 13.47 7.48
N ARG A 139 7.16 12.54 6.97
CA ARG A 139 7.61 11.23 6.46
C ARG A 139 8.15 10.27 7.52
N GLY A 140 8.06 10.60 8.80
CA GLY A 140 8.59 9.76 9.88
C GLY A 140 10.10 9.57 9.81
N GLU A 141 10.58 8.52 10.43
CA GLU A 141 12.00 8.17 10.48
C GLU A 141 12.20 6.65 10.36
N TYR A 142 13.03 6.24 9.41
CA TYR A 142 13.45 4.84 9.33
C TYR A 142 14.50 4.54 10.41
N LEU A 143 14.33 3.43 11.13
CA LEU A 143 15.28 3.02 12.17
C LEU A 143 16.64 2.57 11.59
N ASP A 144 16.67 2.22 10.30
CA ASP A 144 17.88 1.98 9.52
C ASP A 144 17.78 2.73 8.19
N PRO A 145 18.26 4.00 8.14
CA PRO A 145 18.14 4.84 6.96
C PRO A 145 18.92 4.32 5.74
N GLU A 146 20.07 3.67 5.95
CA GLU A 146 20.90 3.14 4.85
C GLU A 146 20.19 1.94 4.20
N ALA A 147 19.74 0.97 5.01
CA ALA A 147 18.96 -0.16 4.52
C ALA A 147 17.64 0.29 3.87
N ALA A 148 17.00 1.33 4.42
CA ALA A 148 15.76 1.88 3.86
C ALA A 148 16.00 2.49 2.47
N ALA A 149 17.07 3.24 2.27
CA ALA A 149 17.40 3.81 0.97
C ALA A 149 17.68 2.73 -0.08
N ALA A 150 18.47 1.72 0.28
CA ALA A 150 18.75 0.57 -0.60
C ALA A 150 17.48 -0.23 -0.93
N GLY A 151 16.63 -0.50 0.06
CA GLY A 151 15.37 -1.22 -0.11
C GLY A 151 14.36 -0.43 -0.97
N ALA A 152 14.23 0.88 -0.77
CA ALA A 152 13.36 1.73 -1.57
C ALA A 152 13.80 1.77 -3.04
N ALA A 153 15.12 1.83 -3.30
CA ALA A 153 15.67 1.74 -4.65
C ALA A 153 15.36 0.38 -5.30
N ALA A 154 15.50 -0.72 -4.54
CA ALA A 154 15.14 -2.06 -5.02
C ALA A 154 13.65 -2.17 -5.37
N VAL A 155 12.74 -1.60 -4.55
CA VAL A 155 11.31 -1.55 -4.84
C VAL A 155 11.03 -0.71 -6.09
N ALA A 156 11.72 0.42 -6.27
CA ALA A 156 11.57 1.26 -7.46
C ALA A 156 11.99 0.54 -8.74
N ALA A 157 13.05 -0.27 -8.67
CA ALA A 157 13.60 -1.03 -9.81
C ALA A 157 12.79 -2.28 -10.19
N GLN A 158 11.80 -2.69 -9.39
CA GLN A 158 11.00 -3.87 -9.70
C GLN A 158 10.23 -3.70 -11.02
N GLY A 159 10.34 -4.67 -11.92
CA GLY A 159 9.72 -4.66 -13.25
C GLY A 159 10.50 -3.85 -14.30
N GLN A 160 11.75 -3.47 -14.02
CA GLN A 160 12.65 -2.82 -14.99
C GLN A 160 13.63 -3.81 -15.64
N LYS A 161 13.55 -5.10 -15.30
CA LYS A 161 14.39 -6.15 -15.90
C LYS A 161 13.62 -6.94 -16.90
#